data_d900a3dafef5405e1456d1e61a2c2e6e
#
_entry.id   d900a3dafef5405e1456d1e61a2c2e6e
#
_cell.length_a   1.000
_cell.length_b   1.000
_cell.length_c   1.000
_cell.angle_alpha   90.00
_cell.angle_beta   90.00
_cell.angle_gamma   90.00
#
_symmetry.space_group_name_H-M   'P 1'
#
loop_
_entity.id
_entity.type
_entity.pdbx_description
1 polymer ?
#
loop_
_entity_poly.entity_id
_entity_poly.type
_entity_poly.pdbx_seq_one_letter_code
_entity_poly.pdbx_strand_id
1 'polypeptide(L)'
;EHKLGEKFENIKIYPLGSGFYQLPTDHGTPEEHKQAAQAAFKKSRELMGEVDVLVLDEIINTMGDELLSEEEIVKLVEERGETHIVMTGRMGTDPARTILAGADLVTECKKIKHPFDKGEKAVKGLDY
;
A
#
# COMPACT_ATOMS: atom_id res chain seq x y z
N GLU A 1 -5.54 9.82 -10.47
CA GLU A 1 -5.58 10.37 -9.11
C GLU A 1 -4.50 11.45 -8.87
N HIS A 2 -3.25 11.30 -9.33
CA HIS A 2 -2.13 12.19 -9.03
C HIS A 2 -2.43 13.65 -9.35
N LYS A 3 -2.97 13.93 -10.54
CA LYS A 3 -3.38 15.29 -10.94
C LYS A 3 -4.55 15.85 -10.12
N LEU A 4 -5.32 14.98 -9.47
CA LEU A 4 -6.41 15.41 -8.59
C LEU A 4 -5.85 15.91 -7.25
N GLY A 5 -4.85 15.19 -6.70
CA GLY A 5 -4.16 15.62 -5.49
C GLY A 5 -3.55 17.01 -5.58
N GLU A 6 -3.05 17.40 -6.77
CA GLU A 6 -2.50 18.75 -7.01
C GLU A 6 -3.53 19.89 -6.86
N LYS A 7 -4.83 19.58 -6.88
CA LYS A 7 -5.93 20.57 -6.75
C LYS A 7 -6.34 20.82 -5.30
N PHE A 8 -5.86 20.03 -4.36
CA PHE A 8 -6.19 20.13 -2.96
C PHE A 8 -4.93 20.48 -2.16
N GLU A 9 -4.97 21.58 -1.44
CA GLU A 9 -3.82 22.05 -0.64
C GLU A 9 -3.46 21.10 0.50
N ASN A 10 -4.45 20.36 1.00
CA ASN A 10 -4.33 19.46 2.14
C ASN A 10 -4.15 17.98 1.75
N ILE A 11 -3.99 17.67 0.47
CA ILE A 11 -3.78 16.30 -0.03
C ILE A 11 -2.50 16.26 -0.84
N LYS A 12 -1.60 15.33 -0.49
CA LYS A 12 -0.39 15.04 -1.26
C LYS A 12 -0.36 13.58 -1.64
N ILE A 13 -0.10 13.28 -2.91
CA ILE A 13 -0.02 11.93 -3.44
C ILE A 13 1.42 11.68 -3.92
N TYR A 14 2.03 10.62 -3.44
CA TYR A 14 3.38 10.21 -3.79
C TYR A 14 3.34 8.86 -4.52
N PRO A 15 3.44 8.82 -5.85
CA PRO A 15 3.50 7.57 -6.61
C PRO A 15 4.93 6.99 -6.54
N LEU A 16 5.21 6.21 -5.51
CA LEU A 16 6.55 5.72 -5.21
C LEU A 16 6.77 4.25 -5.62
N GLY A 17 5.70 3.52 -5.98
CA GLY A 17 5.81 2.16 -6.49
C GLY A 17 6.36 2.12 -7.91
N SER A 18 7.05 1.04 -8.27
CA SER A 18 7.59 0.81 -9.62
C SER A 18 6.59 0.15 -10.58
N GLY A 19 5.34 -0.01 -10.18
CA GLY A 19 4.29 -0.65 -10.97
C GLY A 19 3.83 -2.01 -10.39
N PHE A 20 3.18 -2.80 -11.22
CA PHE A 20 2.69 -4.13 -10.83
C PHE A 20 3.86 -5.11 -10.65
N TYR A 21 3.87 -5.83 -9.54
CA TYR A 21 4.85 -6.87 -9.24
C TYR A 21 4.36 -8.25 -9.66
N GLN A 22 5.22 -9.04 -10.30
CA GLN A 22 4.96 -10.41 -10.75
C GLN A 22 3.75 -10.59 -11.71
N LEU A 23 3.33 -9.54 -12.41
CA LEU A 23 2.33 -9.64 -13.48
C LEU A 23 2.99 -9.72 -14.86
N PRO A 24 2.29 -10.23 -15.90
CA PRO A 24 2.83 -10.28 -17.26
C PRO A 24 3.25 -8.91 -17.85
N THR A 25 2.79 -7.81 -17.24
CA THR A 25 3.13 -6.44 -17.60
C THR A 25 4.22 -5.85 -16.71
N ASP A 26 4.76 -6.64 -15.79
CA ASP A 26 5.89 -6.24 -14.96
C ASP A 26 7.17 -6.22 -15.80
N HIS A 27 7.87 -5.10 -15.76
CA HIS A 27 9.15 -4.91 -16.46
C HIS A 27 10.30 -4.65 -15.48
N GLY A 28 10.01 -4.61 -14.17
CA GLY A 28 10.99 -4.42 -13.10
C GLY A 28 11.62 -5.74 -12.64
N THR A 29 12.81 -5.64 -12.07
CA THR A 29 13.44 -6.75 -11.35
C THR A 29 12.91 -6.79 -9.90
N PRO A 30 12.97 -7.95 -9.20
CA PRO A 30 12.61 -8.03 -7.78
C PRO A 30 13.37 -7.01 -6.92
N GLU A 31 14.63 -6.76 -7.24
CA GLU A 31 15.46 -5.81 -6.52
C GLU A 31 15.00 -4.36 -6.71
N GLU A 32 14.60 -3.98 -7.93
CA GLU A 32 14.04 -2.65 -8.21
C GLU A 32 12.71 -2.44 -7.46
N HIS A 33 11.84 -3.44 -7.42
CA HIS A 33 10.60 -3.39 -6.64
C HIS A 33 10.88 -3.26 -5.15
N LYS A 34 11.86 -3.99 -4.62
CA LYS A 34 12.27 -3.91 -3.21
C LYS A 34 12.82 -2.53 -2.86
N GLN A 35 13.68 -1.97 -3.70
CA GLN A 35 14.22 -0.62 -3.53
C GLN A 35 13.10 0.44 -3.56
N ALA A 36 12.14 0.32 -4.48
CA ALA A 36 10.99 1.21 -4.55
C ALA A 36 10.11 1.12 -3.29
N ALA A 37 9.83 -0.10 -2.81
CA ALA A 37 9.07 -0.32 -1.58
C ALA A 37 9.77 0.29 -0.36
N GLN A 38 11.09 0.08 -0.23
CA GLN A 38 11.88 0.66 0.86
C GLN A 38 11.95 2.19 0.79
N ALA A 39 12.05 2.77 -0.42
CA ALA A 39 12.02 4.21 -0.61
C ALA A 39 10.66 4.80 -0.21
N ALA A 40 9.55 4.14 -0.58
CA ALA A 40 8.20 4.52 -0.18
C ALA A 40 8.02 4.43 1.34
N PHE A 41 8.50 3.35 1.94
CA PHE A 41 8.48 3.15 3.39
C PHE A 41 9.27 4.22 4.15
N LYS A 42 10.48 4.54 3.67
CA LYS A 42 11.28 5.64 4.23
C LYS A 42 10.52 6.98 4.14
N LYS A 43 9.91 7.26 2.99
CA LYS A 43 9.11 8.47 2.79
C LYS A 43 7.91 8.54 3.73
N SER A 44 7.25 7.41 3.99
CA SER A 44 6.15 7.32 4.95
C SER A 44 6.60 7.74 6.36
N ARG A 45 7.77 7.28 6.80
CA ARG A 45 8.34 7.67 8.10
C ARG A 45 8.68 9.16 8.18
N GLU A 46 9.16 9.76 7.09
CA GLU A 46 9.45 11.20 7.04
C GLU A 46 8.19 12.04 7.16
N LEU A 47 7.06 11.57 6.63
CA LEU A 47 5.78 12.28 6.67
C LEU A 47 5.02 12.11 7.99
N MET A 48 5.33 11.07 8.76
CA MET A 48 4.71 10.86 10.06
C MET A 48 4.99 12.03 11.00
N GLY A 49 3.94 12.50 11.67
CA GLY A 49 4.00 13.70 12.52
C GLY A 49 3.86 15.02 11.75
N GLU A 50 3.91 15.00 10.40
CA GLU A 50 3.66 16.18 9.57
C GLU A 50 2.24 16.18 8.96
N VAL A 51 1.53 15.04 9.05
CA VAL A 51 0.19 14.87 8.49
C VAL A 51 -0.76 14.28 9.52
N ASP A 52 -2.04 14.63 9.44
CA ASP A 52 -3.08 14.06 10.30
C ASP A 52 -3.40 12.62 9.90
N VAL A 53 -3.40 12.34 8.58
CA VAL A 53 -3.71 11.02 8.02
C VAL A 53 -2.66 10.62 7.00
N LEU A 54 -2.10 9.44 7.17
CA LEU A 54 -1.18 8.80 6.24
C LEU A 54 -1.84 7.55 5.64
N VAL A 55 -2.06 7.56 4.32
CA VAL A 55 -2.62 6.42 3.59
C VAL A 55 -1.49 5.67 2.90
N LEU A 56 -1.35 4.39 3.21
CA LEU A 56 -0.36 3.46 2.65
C LEU A 56 -1.10 2.45 1.78
N ASP A 57 -1.24 2.81 0.51
CA ASP A 57 -2.00 2.01 -0.44
C ASP A 57 -1.23 0.76 -0.86
N GLU A 58 -1.89 -0.40 -0.78
CA GLU A 58 -1.34 -1.74 -1.10
C GLU A 58 -0.12 -2.16 -0.26
N ILE A 59 0.16 -1.50 0.89
CA ILE A 59 1.33 -1.85 1.71
C ILE A 59 1.27 -3.28 2.25
N ILE A 60 0.08 -3.81 2.49
CA ILE A 60 -0.10 -5.18 2.99
C ILE A 60 0.43 -6.21 1.97
N ASN A 61 0.34 -5.91 0.66
CA ASN A 61 0.85 -6.79 -0.38
C ASN A 61 2.37 -6.93 -0.31
N THR A 62 3.08 -5.88 0.11
CA THR A 62 4.55 -5.87 0.14
C THR A 62 5.14 -6.92 1.09
N MET A 63 4.40 -7.35 2.10
CA MET A 63 4.81 -8.44 2.99
C MET A 63 4.70 -9.80 2.31
N GLY A 64 3.59 -10.05 1.61
CA GLY A 64 3.40 -11.29 0.84
C GLY A 64 4.42 -11.44 -0.29
N ASP A 65 4.89 -10.33 -0.82
CA ASP A 65 5.88 -10.23 -1.89
C ASP A 65 7.34 -10.15 -1.36
N GLU A 66 7.56 -10.24 -0.04
CA GLU A 66 8.86 -10.16 0.63
C GLU A 66 9.65 -8.86 0.35
N LEU A 67 8.93 -7.78 0.02
CA LEU A 67 9.51 -6.46 -0.27
C LEU A 67 9.75 -5.66 1.02
N LEU A 68 8.85 -5.80 2.01
CA LEU A 68 8.97 -5.26 3.36
C LEU A 68 8.63 -6.38 4.37
N SER A 69 9.24 -6.33 5.55
CA SER A 69 8.90 -7.25 6.64
C SER A 69 7.69 -6.76 7.45
N GLU A 70 7.01 -7.68 8.11
CA GLU A 70 5.92 -7.33 9.03
C GLU A 70 6.44 -6.47 10.19
N GLU A 71 7.62 -6.77 10.70
CA GLU A 71 8.26 -6.03 11.79
C GLU A 71 8.51 -4.56 11.43
N GLU A 72 8.92 -4.29 10.19
CA GLU A 72 9.10 -2.92 9.71
C GLU A 72 7.78 -2.15 9.74
N ILE A 73 6.69 -2.76 9.28
CA ILE A 73 5.37 -2.13 9.23
C ILE A 73 4.78 -1.95 10.63
N VAL A 74 4.91 -2.96 11.50
CA VAL A 74 4.48 -2.86 12.91
C VAL A 74 5.20 -1.71 13.60
N LYS A 75 6.52 -1.61 13.42
CA LYS A 75 7.30 -0.51 13.99
C LYS A 75 6.88 0.86 13.48
N LEU A 76 6.53 0.98 12.18
CA LEU A 76 5.97 2.21 11.63
C LEU A 76 4.68 2.62 12.36
N VAL A 77 3.79 1.64 12.60
CA VAL A 77 2.53 1.89 13.31
C VAL A 77 2.77 2.29 14.77
N GLU A 78 3.71 1.65 15.45
CA GLU A 78 4.07 1.99 16.84
C GLU A 78 4.66 3.42 16.95
N GLU A 79 5.40 3.86 15.94
CA GLU A 79 6.05 5.18 15.89
C GLU A 79 5.11 6.30 15.40
N ARG A 80 3.83 6.01 15.08
CA ARG A 80 2.92 6.96 14.40
C ARG A 80 2.60 8.25 15.17
N GLY A 81 2.78 8.26 16.49
CA GLY A 81 2.35 9.40 17.33
C GLY A 81 0.85 9.66 17.18
N GLU A 82 0.47 10.89 16.85
CA GLU A 82 -0.92 11.32 16.63
C GLU A 82 -1.40 11.10 15.18
N THR A 83 -0.54 10.67 14.26
CA THR A 83 -0.91 10.43 12.87
C THR A 83 -1.82 9.19 12.75
N HIS A 84 -2.98 9.34 12.11
CA HIS A 84 -3.82 8.21 11.75
C HIS A 84 -3.25 7.48 10.53
N ILE A 85 -3.02 6.17 10.63
CA ILE A 85 -2.52 5.37 9.52
C ILE A 85 -3.66 4.53 8.93
N VAL A 86 -3.85 4.62 7.63
CA VAL A 86 -4.75 3.76 6.86
C VAL A 86 -3.90 2.87 5.97
N MET A 87 -4.06 1.57 6.08
CA MET A 87 -3.34 0.59 5.25
C MET A 87 -4.33 -0.21 4.42
N THR A 88 -4.03 -0.42 3.16
CA THR A 88 -4.81 -1.29 2.27
C THR A 88 -3.96 -2.43 1.75
N GLY A 89 -4.62 -3.45 1.19
CA GLY A 89 -3.97 -4.56 0.53
C GLY A 89 -4.73 -5.87 0.65
N ARG A 90 -4.17 -6.93 0.09
CA ARG A 90 -4.70 -8.28 0.12
C ARG A 90 -3.98 -9.11 1.16
N MET A 91 -4.74 -9.67 2.07
CA MET A 91 -4.19 -10.60 3.05
C MET A 91 -4.14 -12.00 2.45
N GLY A 92 -2.93 -12.53 2.31
CA GLY A 92 -2.72 -13.94 2.03
C GLY A 92 -3.17 -14.82 3.21
N THR A 93 -2.96 -16.12 3.10
CA THR A 93 -3.46 -17.11 4.06
C THR A 93 -2.84 -17.03 5.46
N ASP A 94 -1.74 -16.30 5.67
CA ASP A 94 -1.09 -16.23 6.99
C ASP A 94 -0.29 -14.97 7.36
N PRO A 95 -0.12 -13.93 6.57
CA PRO A 95 0.62 -12.76 7.03
C PRO A 95 -0.30 -11.75 7.71
N ALA A 96 0.30 -10.90 8.53
CA ALA A 96 -0.33 -9.74 9.16
C ALA A 96 -1.23 -10.01 10.38
N ARG A 97 -1.14 -11.15 11.04
CA ARG A 97 -1.85 -11.36 12.32
C ARG A 97 -1.49 -10.30 13.35
N THR A 98 -0.22 -9.92 13.41
CA THR A 98 0.27 -8.90 14.35
C THR A 98 -0.29 -7.53 14.00
N ILE A 99 -0.27 -7.16 12.71
CA ILE A 99 -0.86 -5.90 12.22
C ILE A 99 -2.36 -5.86 12.49
N LEU A 100 -3.10 -6.94 12.19
CA LEU A 100 -4.53 -7.02 12.48
C LEU A 100 -4.85 -6.93 13.97
N ALA A 101 -4.07 -7.61 14.80
CA ALA A 101 -4.25 -7.59 16.24
C ALA A 101 -3.97 -6.21 16.84
N GLY A 102 -3.08 -5.42 16.22
CA GLY A 102 -2.73 -4.07 16.62
C GLY A 102 -3.58 -2.97 15.99
N ALA A 103 -4.44 -3.28 15.02
CA ALA A 103 -5.28 -2.30 14.35
C ALA A 103 -6.51 -1.94 15.20
N ASP A 104 -6.83 -0.65 15.26
CA ASP A 104 -8.02 -0.12 15.96
C ASP A 104 -9.31 -0.44 15.18
N LEU A 105 -9.22 -0.55 13.84
CA LEU A 105 -10.33 -0.85 12.94
C LEU A 105 -9.85 -1.74 11.79
N VAL A 106 -10.56 -2.81 11.53
CA VAL A 106 -10.33 -3.70 10.38
C VAL A 106 -11.61 -3.89 9.60
N THR A 107 -11.54 -3.70 8.28
CA THR A 107 -12.64 -3.96 7.35
C THR A 107 -12.18 -4.92 6.27
N GLU A 108 -12.90 -6.02 6.09
CA GLU A 108 -12.69 -6.94 4.98
C GLU A 108 -13.65 -6.63 3.84
N CYS A 109 -13.08 -6.41 2.64
CA CYS A 109 -13.85 -6.26 1.40
C CYS A 109 -13.85 -7.58 0.64
N LYS A 110 -14.94 -8.33 0.70
CA LYS A 110 -15.07 -9.62 0.03
C LYS A 110 -15.42 -9.46 -1.44
N LYS A 111 -14.57 -10.00 -2.32
CA LYS A 111 -14.87 -10.12 -3.75
C LYS A 111 -16.01 -11.13 -3.96
N ILE A 112 -17.18 -10.66 -4.39
CA ILE A 112 -18.31 -11.53 -4.75
C ILE A 112 -18.22 -11.93 -6.22
N LYS A 113 -17.88 -10.99 -7.10
CA LYS A 113 -17.59 -11.19 -8.53
C LYS A 113 -16.70 -10.05 -9.02
N HIS A 114 -15.89 -10.33 -10.02
CA HIS A 114 -14.98 -9.33 -10.60
C HIS A 114 -14.92 -9.47 -12.12
N PRO A 115 -14.82 -8.39 -12.90
CA PRO A 115 -14.66 -8.47 -14.37
C PRO A 115 -13.46 -9.33 -14.80
N PHE A 116 -12.37 -9.27 -14.05
CA PHE A 116 -11.17 -10.09 -14.27
C PHE A 116 -11.45 -11.60 -14.28
N ASP A 117 -12.44 -12.07 -13.50
CA ASP A 117 -12.85 -13.49 -13.47
C ASP A 117 -13.46 -13.95 -14.81
N LYS A 118 -13.82 -12.99 -15.68
CA LYS A 118 -14.31 -13.21 -17.06
C LYS A 118 -13.25 -12.91 -18.11
N GLY A 119 -12.00 -12.64 -17.71
CA GLY A 119 -10.91 -12.29 -18.61
C GLY A 119 -10.91 -10.83 -19.08
N GLU A 120 -11.74 -9.97 -18.48
CA GLU A 120 -11.72 -8.53 -18.76
C GLU A 120 -10.44 -7.92 -18.20
N LYS A 121 -9.78 -7.07 -18.99
CA LYS A 121 -8.55 -6.38 -18.58
C LYS A 121 -8.88 -5.11 -17.80
N ALA A 122 -7.96 -4.71 -16.95
CA ALA A 122 -8.03 -3.45 -16.23
C ALA A 122 -8.18 -2.24 -17.17
N VAL A 123 -9.03 -1.30 -16.80
CA VAL A 123 -9.37 -0.10 -17.60
C VAL A 123 -8.71 1.11 -16.97
N LYS A 124 -7.94 1.84 -17.77
CA LYS A 124 -7.27 3.07 -17.31
C LYS A 124 -8.28 4.14 -16.86
N GLY A 125 -8.04 4.69 -15.68
CA GLY A 125 -8.91 5.71 -15.07
C GLY A 125 -10.10 5.14 -14.31
N LEU A 126 -10.25 3.79 -14.27
CA LEU A 126 -11.23 3.07 -13.47
C LEU A 126 -10.55 2.11 -12.49
N ASP A 127 -9.61 1.33 -12.97
CA ASP A 127 -8.89 0.31 -12.18
C ASP A 127 -7.46 0.75 -11.82
N TYR A 128 -6.90 1.71 -12.52
CA TYR A 128 -5.56 2.28 -12.29
C TYR A 128 -5.39 3.67 -12.89
#